data_3ce56be97dcede0f17c174ff9775e527
#
_entry.id   3ce56be97dcede0f17c174ff9775e527
#
_cell.length_a   1.000
_cell.length_b   1.000
_cell.length_c   1.000
_cell.angle_alpha   90.00
_cell.angle_beta   90.00
_cell.angle_gamma   90.00
#
_symmetry.space_group_name_H-M   'P 1'
#
loop_
_entity.id
_entity.type
_entity.pdbx_description
1 polymer ?
#
loop_
_entity_poly.entity_id
_entity_poly.type
_entity_poly.pdbx_seq_one_letter_code
_entity_poly.pdbx_strand_id
1 'polypeptide(L)'
;MKKILFYFLLSTSTLSAYCQTLLEGNKFFDNWSVGLKGGTVTPLTHSAFFKNMRPAVGVDLTKQLTPAFGLGVEGMGYINTSNSRTAFDASNISLLGKFNLMNLLGGYHGVPRTFEMETVLGAGWLHYYENGKGDINSWSTKIGLNFNFNLGSEKKWTLALQPALVYDMEGDFNEHRKIGRAHV
;
A
#
# COMPACT_ATOMS: atom_id res chain seq x y z
N MET A 1 -6.31 -32.65 -3.81
CA MET A 1 -5.60 -31.68 -2.93
C MET A 1 -5.57 -30.35 -3.70
N LYS A 2 -6.40 -29.40 -3.29
CA LYS A 2 -6.47 -28.08 -3.94
C LYS A 2 -5.20 -27.31 -3.59
N LYS A 3 -4.36 -27.06 -4.58
CA LYS A 3 -3.20 -26.19 -4.43
C LYS A 3 -3.73 -24.75 -4.40
N ILE A 4 -3.80 -24.16 -3.23
CA ILE A 4 -4.06 -22.75 -3.07
C ILE A 4 -2.84 -22.02 -3.64
N LEU A 5 -3.01 -21.42 -4.80
CA LEU A 5 -1.96 -20.67 -5.47
C LEU A 5 -1.97 -19.25 -4.89
N PHE A 6 -1.06 -18.99 -3.94
CA PHE A 6 -0.89 -17.70 -3.30
C PHE A 6 -0.15 -16.75 -4.27
N TYR A 7 -0.80 -15.65 -4.67
CA TYR A 7 -0.14 -14.55 -5.37
C TYR A 7 0.24 -13.48 -4.35
N PHE A 8 1.53 -13.41 -4.01
CA PHE A 8 2.08 -12.32 -3.24
C PHE A 8 2.59 -11.24 -4.18
N LEU A 9 2.05 -10.03 -4.05
CA LEU A 9 2.60 -8.83 -4.65
C LEU A 9 3.42 -8.11 -3.59
N LEU A 10 4.72 -8.03 -3.76
CA LEU A 10 5.60 -7.24 -2.91
C LEU A 10 5.68 -5.84 -3.50
N SER A 11 5.11 -4.85 -2.82
CA SER A 11 5.41 -3.46 -3.15
C SER A 11 6.74 -3.09 -2.51
N THR A 12 7.81 -3.08 -3.32
CA THR A 12 9.10 -2.59 -2.87
C THR A 12 9.07 -1.07 -2.90
N SER A 13 9.18 -0.46 -1.74
CA SER A 13 9.37 0.97 -1.50
C SER A 13 8.37 1.91 -2.19
N THR A 14 7.26 2.19 -1.55
CA THR A 14 6.53 3.41 -1.82
C THR A 14 7.20 4.56 -1.06
N LEU A 15 7.72 5.53 -1.80
CA LEU A 15 8.11 6.82 -1.23
C LEU A 15 6.82 7.58 -1.00
N SER A 16 6.48 7.83 0.25
CA SER A 16 5.28 8.59 0.60
C SER A 16 5.69 9.89 1.27
N ALA A 17 5.17 10.99 0.78
CA ALA A 17 5.27 12.27 1.46
C ALA A 17 3.93 12.54 2.15
N TYR A 18 3.96 12.68 3.47
CA TYR A 18 2.80 13.02 4.29
C TYR A 18 2.98 14.40 4.90
N CYS A 19 1.89 15.12 5.02
CA CYS A 19 1.81 16.26 5.92
C CYS A 19 1.22 15.75 7.23
N GLN A 20 2.06 15.56 8.26
CA GLN A 20 1.59 15.24 9.62
C GLN A 20 1.48 16.52 10.42
N THR A 21 0.37 16.68 11.11
CA THR A 21 0.21 17.68 12.17
C THR A 21 0.42 17.00 13.53
N LEU A 22 0.92 17.76 14.50
CA LEU A 22 0.78 17.39 15.92
C LEU A 22 -0.66 16.97 16.18
N LEU A 23 -0.86 15.93 17.01
CA LEU A 23 -2.20 15.54 17.43
C LEU A 23 -2.83 16.71 18.21
N GLU A 24 -3.59 17.52 17.51
CA GLU A 24 -4.29 18.67 18.04
C GLU A 24 -5.79 18.42 18.01
N GLY A 25 -6.39 18.37 19.19
CA GLY A 25 -7.84 18.28 19.31
C GLY A 25 -8.43 16.88 19.05
N ASN A 26 -9.76 16.82 19.16
CA ASN A 26 -10.56 15.59 19.04
C ASN A 26 -11.72 15.76 18.06
N LYS A 27 -11.67 16.78 17.21
CA LYS A 27 -12.73 17.04 16.22
C LYS A 27 -12.57 16.14 15.01
N PHE A 28 -13.64 15.99 14.24
CA PHE A 28 -13.65 15.14 13.04
C PHE A 28 -12.60 15.55 12.01
N PHE A 29 -12.37 16.85 11.84
CA PHE A 29 -11.43 17.38 10.83
C PHE A 29 -9.99 17.49 11.33
N ASP A 30 -9.72 17.19 12.59
CA ASP A 30 -8.36 17.22 13.14
C ASP A 30 -7.60 15.93 12.79
N ASN A 31 -6.27 16.02 12.74
CA ASN A 31 -5.34 14.88 12.60
C ASN A 31 -5.48 14.07 11.30
N TRP A 32 -5.81 14.76 10.21
CA TRP A 32 -5.78 14.18 8.88
C TRP A 32 -4.43 14.36 8.22
N SER A 33 -3.98 13.35 7.50
CA SER A 33 -2.79 13.41 6.63
C SER A 33 -3.10 12.89 5.25
N VAL A 34 -2.54 13.54 4.26
CA VAL A 34 -2.62 13.16 2.84
C VAL A 34 -1.23 12.79 2.37
N GLY A 35 -1.10 11.66 1.70
CA GLY A 35 0.16 11.18 1.16
C GLY A 35 0.08 10.86 -0.32
N LEU A 36 1.17 11.12 -1.02
CA LEU A 36 1.41 10.62 -2.37
C LEU A 36 2.38 9.45 -2.30
N LYS A 37 2.12 8.41 -3.07
CA LYS A 37 2.93 7.19 -3.10
C LYS A 37 3.46 6.95 -4.50
N GLY A 38 4.73 6.58 -4.57
CA GLY A 38 5.37 6.11 -5.79
C GLY A 38 6.28 4.95 -5.47
N GLY A 39 6.22 3.90 -6.26
CA GLY A 39 7.01 2.71 -5.98
C GLY A 39 6.91 1.66 -7.07
N THR A 40 7.17 0.44 -6.68
CA THR A 40 7.13 -0.70 -7.58
C THR A 40 6.43 -1.88 -6.93
N VAL A 41 5.82 -2.70 -7.76
CA VAL A 41 5.20 -3.96 -7.35
C VAL A 41 5.76 -5.10 -8.18
N THR A 42 5.98 -6.25 -7.56
CA THR A 42 6.44 -7.46 -8.24
C THR A 42 5.73 -8.69 -7.68
N PRO A 43 5.31 -9.64 -8.54
CA PRO A 43 4.79 -10.91 -8.08
C PRO A 43 5.90 -11.75 -7.45
N LEU A 44 5.63 -12.36 -6.28
CA LEU A 44 6.61 -13.20 -5.56
C LEU A 44 6.66 -14.64 -6.05
N THR A 45 5.60 -15.12 -6.74
CA THR A 45 5.48 -16.52 -7.13
C THR A 45 5.72 -16.72 -8.61
N HIS A 46 6.53 -17.75 -8.92
CA HIS A 46 6.78 -18.23 -10.28
C HIS A 46 7.30 -17.22 -11.31
N SER A 47 7.94 -16.15 -10.85
CA SER A 47 8.44 -15.11 -11.75
C SER A 47 9.79 -14.54 -11.30
N ALA A 48 10.57 -14.04 -12.25
CA ALA A 48 11.81 -13.34 -11.94
C ALA A 48 11.48 -12.00 -11.28
N PHE A 49 11.91 -11.80 -10.05
CA PHE A 49 11.58 -10.67 -9.19
C PHE A 49 11.77 -9.31 -9.89
N PHE A 50 12.96 -9.06 -10.43
CA PHE A 50 13.26 -7.77 -11.07
C PHE A 50 12.68 -7.62 -12.48
N LYS A 51 12.56 -8.73 -13.24
CA LYS A 51 12.06 -8.69 -14.62
C LYS A 51 10.58 -8.33 -14.70
N ASN A 52 9.80 -8.71 -13.70
CA ASN A 52 8.35 -8.49 -13.65
C ASN A 52 7.94 -7.35 -12.73
N MET A 53 8.90 -6.50 -12.35
CA MET A 53 8.66 -5.32 -11.53
C MET A 53 7.91 -4.27 -12.35
N ARG A 54 6.82 -3.74 -11.79
CA ARG A 54 5.97 -2.72 -12.41
C ARG A 54 5.92 -1.47 -11.55
N PRO A 55 5.95 -0.29 -12.16
CA PRO A 55 5.74 0.95 -11.42
C PRO A 55 4.33 0.98 -10.80
N ALA A 56 4.24 1.56 -9.62
CA ALA A 56 2.99 1.77 -8.92
C ALA A 56 2.93 3.21 -8.41
N VAL A 57 1.76 3.82 -8.52
CA VAL A 57 1.49 5.15 -7.97
C VAL A 57 0.23 5.10 -7.13
N GLY A 58 0.11 5.98 -6.17
CA GLY A 58 -1.07 5.98 -5.30
C GLY A 58 -1.21 7.22 -4.46
N VAL A 59 -2.33 7.26 -3.79
CA VAL A 59 -2.69 8.28 -2.81
C VAL A 59 -3.13 7.62 -1.52
N ASP A 60 -2.89 8.29 -0.42
CA ASP A 60 -3.24 7.80 0.91
C ASP A 60 -3.86 8.96 1.70
N LEU A 61 -4.98 8.69 2.32
CA LEU A 61 -5.65 9.60 3.24
C LEU A 61 -5.76 8.91 4.58
N THR A 62 -5.13 9.45 5.60
CA THR A 62 -5.10 8.86 6.94
C THR A 62 -5.61 9.82 7.97
N LYS A 63 -6.47 9.32 8.86
CA LYS A 63 -6.88 9.99 10.09
C LYS A 63 -6.20 9.32 11.28
N GLN A 64 -5.42 10.08 12.02
CA GLN A 64 -4.84 9.62 13.28
C GLN A 64 -5.90 9.71 14.37
N LEU A 65 -6.24 8.57 14.97
CA LEU A 65 -7.25 8.48 16.03
C LEU A 65 -6.63 8.58 17.42
N THR A 66 -5.46 7.97 17.59
CA THR A 66 -4.65 8.05 18.81
C THR A 66 -3.18 8.19 18.42
N PRO A 67 -2.28 8.55 19.32
CA PRO A 67 -0.84 8.59 19.01
C PRO A 67 -0.27 7.28 18.46
N ALA A 68 -0.90 6.16 18.78
CA ALA A 68 -0.45 4.83 18.37
C ALA A 68 -1.27 4.22 17.23
N PHE A 69 -2.45 4.77 16.90
CA PHE A 69 -3.36 4.16 15.94
C PHE A 69 -3.99 5.18 15.01
N GLY A 70 -3.93 4.90 13.71
CA GLY A 70 -4.58 5.64 12.63
C GLY A 70 -5.40 4.73 11.72
N LEU A 71 -6.43 5.29 11.11
CA LEU A 71 -7.19 4.67 10.03
C LEU A 71 -6.94 5.42 8.73
N GLY A 72 -6.74 4.69 7.64
CA GLY A 72 -6.47 5.28 6.34
C GLY A 72 -7.22 4.60 5.20
N VAL A 73 -7.40 5.34 4.13
CA VAL A 73 -7.84 4.83 2.84
C VAL A 73 -6.71 5.05 1.84
N GLU A 74 -6.35 4.01 1.13
CA GLU A 74 -5.29 4.02 0.13
C GLU A 74 -5.85 3.63 -1.23
N GLY A 75 -5.53 4.42 -2.26
CA GLY A 75 -5.75 4.07 -3.65
C GLY A 75 -4.40 3.85 -4.35
N MET A 76 -4.21 2.69 -4.96
CA MET A 76 -3.01 2.34 -5.72
C MET A 76 -3.37 1.99 -7.16
N GLY A 77 -2.60 2.51 -8.13
CA GLY A 77 -2.64 2.13 -9.52
C GLY A 77 -1.33 1.47 -9.94
N TYR A 78 -1.43 0.31 -10.57
CA TYR A 78 -0.28 -0.42 -11.10
C TYR A 78 -0.14 -0.12 -12.57
N ILE A 79 0.92 0.62 -12.94
CA ILE A 79 1.12 1.13 -14.28
C ILE A 79 1.44 -0.02 -15.22
N ASN A 80 0.75 -0.03 -16.34
CA ASN A 80 0.94 -1.03 -17.37
C ASN A 80 2.31 -0.87 -18.05
N THR A 81 3.09 -1.93 -18.02
CA THR A 81 4.36 -2.04 -18.75
C THR A 81 4.26 -2.99 -19.95
N SER A 82 3.10 -3.58 -20.17
CA SER A 82 2.80 -4.45 -21.32
C SER A 82 2.01 -3.67 -22.39
N ASN A 83 1.91 -4.22 -23.59
CA ASN A 83 1.15 -3.62 -24.71
C ASN A 83 -0.38 -3.65 -24.52
N SER A 84 -0.88 -3.57 -23.30
CA SER A 84 -2.32 -3.49 -23.09
C SER A 84 -2.84 -2.09 -23.44
N ARG A 85 -4.13 -1.98 -23.74
CA ARG A 85 -4.77 -0.73 -24.18
C ARG A 85 -5.13 0.20 -23.01
N THR A 86 -4.89 -0.22 -21.77
CA THR A 86 -5.21 0.52 -20.57
C THR A 86 -3.95 1.11 -19.92
N ALA A 87 -4.05 2.29 -19.30
CA ALA A 87 -2.93 2.92 -18.61
C ALA A 87 -2.49 2.16 -17.35
N PHE A 88 -3.43 1.43 -16.73
CA PHE A 88 -3.19 0.61 -15.56
C PHE A 88 -3.53 -0.86 -15.87
N ASP A 89 -2.73 -1.78 -15.33
CA ASP A 89 -3.04 -3.21 -15.34
C ASP A 89 -4.03 -3.59 -14.25
N ALA A 90 -3.91 -2.93 -13.10
CA ALA A 90 -4.80 -3.11 -11.97
C ALA A 90 -4.85 -1.86 -11.10
N SER A 91 -5.92 -1.74 -10.33
CA SER A 91 -6.07 -0.76 -9.26
C SER A 91 -6.50 -1.44 -7.97
N ASN A 92 -6.08 -0.88 -6.84
CA ASN A 92 -6.43 -1.40 -5.53
C ASN A 92 -6.88 -0.25 -4.63
N ILE A 93 -8.03 -0.38 -4.01
CA ILE A 93 -8.52 0.55 -2.99
C ILE A 93 -8.57 -0.22 -1.68
N SER A 94 -7.86 0.25 -0.67
CA SER A 94 -7.70 -0.45 0.61
C SER A 94 -8.07 0.44 1.78
N LEU A 95 -8.74 -0.15 2.77
CA LEU A 95 -8.89 0.40 4.11
C LEU A 95 -7.72 -0.11 4.96
N LEU A 96 -7.00 0.79 5.60
CA LEU A 96 -5.76 0.51 6.32
C LEU A 96 -5.90 0.86 7.79
N GLY A 97 -5.48 -0.05 8.67
CA GLY A 97 -5.12 0.25 10.05
C GLY A 97 -3.61 0.47 10.15
N LYS A 98 -3.20 1.58 10.72
CA LYS A 98 -1.78 1.95 10.92
C LYS A 98 -1.48 1.97 12.41
N PHE A 99 -0.49 1.21 12.84
CA PHE A 99 -0.11 1.08 14.25
C PHE A 99 1.33 1.57 14.42
N ASN A 100 1.50 2.70 15.10
CA ASN A 100 2.82 3.24 15.41
C ASN A 100 3.45 2.43 16.55
N LEU A 101 4.40 1.55 16.18
CA LEU A 101 5.07 0.65 17.11
C LEU A 101 5.90 1.39 18.15
N MET A 102 6.52 2.50 17.77
CA MET A 102 7.35 3.30 18.67
C MET A 102 6.51 3.97 19.77
N ASN A 103 5.31 4.45 19.40
CA ASN A 103 4.39 5.05 20.36
C ASN A 103 3.64 4.00 21.19
N LEU A 104 3.40 2.82 20.61
CA LEU A 104 2.78 1.71 21.36
C LEU A 104 3.69 1.14 22.43
N LEU A 105 4.99 0.99 22.14
CA LEU A 105 5.96 0.37 23.06
C LEU A 105 6.64 1.39 23.99
N GLY A 106 6.95 2.57 23.48
CA GLY A 106 7.73 3.59 24.18
C GLY A 106 6.93 4.80 24.66
N GLY A 107 5.61 4.78 24.47
CA GLY A 107 4.72 5.93 24.79
C GLY A 107 4.91 7.12 23.83
N TYR A 108 3.95 8.01 23.82
CA TYR A 108 3.98 9.25 23.04
C TYR A 108 4.51 10.41 23.88
N HIS A 109 5.51 11.12 23.36
CA HIS A 109 6.19 12.21 24.09
C HIS A 109 5.62 13.61 23.77
N GLY A 110 4.44 13.70 23.18
CA GLY A 110 3.79 14.96 22.81
C GLY A 110 4.22 15.52 21.46
N VAL A 111 5.32 15.06 20.90
CA VAL A 111 5.81 15.44 19.57
C VAL A 111 6.23 14.20 18.77
N PRO A 112 6.04 14.16 17.45
CA PRO A 112 6.51 13.06 16.61
C PRO A 112 8.03 12.92 16.71
N ARG A 113 8.52 11.69 16.74
CA ARG A 113 9.96 11.41 16.67
C ARG A 113 10.49 11.70 15.27
N THR A 114 11.79 11.88 15.14
CA THR A 114 12.43 12.04 13.81
C THR A 114 12.29 10.77 12.97
N PHE A 115 12.34 9.61 13.65
CA PHE A 115 12.12 8.31 13.02
C PHE A 115 11.02 7.56 13.77
N GLU A 116 10.09 6.99 13.03
CA GLU A 116 9.01 6.17 13.58
C GLU A 116 8.77 4.94 12.70
N MET A 117 8.41 3.85 13.34
CA MET A 117 8.01 2.61 12.66
C MET A 117 6.52 2.37 12.87
N GLU A 118 5.81 2.07 11.78
CA GLU A 118 4.40 1.71 11.84
C GLU A 118 4.17 0.37 11.15
N THR A 119 3.31 -0.45 11.73
CA THR A 119 2.74 -1.61 11.02
C THR A 119 1.48 -1.17 10.30
N VAL A 120 1.33 -1.60 9.08
CA VAL A 120 0.16 -1.36 8.24
C VAL A 120 -0.53 -2.68 7.97
N LEU A 121 -1.81 -2.75 8.33
CA LEU A 121 -2.68 -3.87 8.05
C LEU A 121 -3.90 -3.35 7.31
N GLY A 122 -4.32 -4.04 6.25
CA GLY A 122 -5.44 -3.58 5.46
C GLY A 122 -6.20 -4.65 4.72
N ALA A 123 -7.42 -4.30 4.35
CA ALA A 123 -8.23 -5.06 3.43
C ALA A 123 -8.67 -4.13 2.30
N GLY A 124 -8.73 -4.64 1.09
CA GLY A 124 -9.01 -3.83 -0.08
C GLY A 124 -9.73 -4.58 -1.18
N TRP A 125 -10.09 -3.83 -2.16
CA TRP A 125 -10.69 -4.31 -3.39
C TRP A 125 -9.72 -4.07 -4.53
N LEU A 126 -9.33 -5.16 -5.19
CA LEU A 126 -8.40 -5.22 -6.30
C LEU A 126 -9.19 -5.41 -7.59
N HIS A 127 -8.97 -4.53 -8.55
CA HIS A 127 -9.60 -4.55 -9.85
C HIS A 127 -8.54 -4.72 -10.93
N TYR A 128 -8.69 -5.76 -11.73
CA TYR A 128 -7.81 -6.04 -12.88
C TYR A 128 -8.49 -5.63 -14.17
N TYR A 129 -7.79 -4.83 -14.97
CA TYR A 129 -8.22 -4.39 -16.29
C TYR A 129 -7.79 -5.41 -17.33
N GLU A 130 -8.75 -6.14 -17.92
CA GLU A 130 -8.46 -7.11 -18.97
C GLU A 130 -8.96 -6.66 -20.33
N ASN A 131 -8.05 -6.68 -21.32
CA ASN A 131 -8.42 -6.37 -22.69
C ASN A 131 -9.26 -7.50 -23.30
N GLY A 132 -10.57 -7.26 -23.46
CA GLY A 132 -11.45 -8.09 -24.28
C GLY A 132 -12.05 -9.33 -23.64
N LYS A 133 -11.86 -9.59 -22.34
CA LYS A 133 -12.40 -10.76 -21.62
C LYS A 133 -13.24 -10.43 -20.40
N GLY A 134 -13.52 -9.17 -20.17
CA GLY A 134 -14.18 -8.69 -18.95
C GLY A 134 -13.19 -8.48 -17.81
N ASP A 135 -13.44 -7.44 -17.02
CA ASP A 135 -12.63 -7.07 -15.87
C ASP A 135 -12.86 -8.04 -14.70
N ILE A 136 -11.83 -8.25 -13.88
CA ILE A 136 -11.90 -9.13 -12.72
C ILE A 136 -11.78 -8.31 -11.46
N ASN A 137 -12.60 -8.62 -10.49
CA ASN A 137 -12.57 -8.06 -9.15
C ASN A 137 -12.13 -9.13 -8.16
N SER A 138 -11.36 -8.73 -7.16
CA SER A 138 -10.89 -9.61 -6.11
C SER A 138 -10.73 -8.85 -4.80
N TRP A 139 -10.87 -9.54 -3.68
CA TRP A 139 -10.51 -9.01 -2.39
C TRP A 139 -9.01 -9.12 -2.17
N SER A 140 -8.43 -8.08 -1.59
CA SER A 140 -7.02 -8.09 -1.24
C SER A 140 -6.82 -7.84 0.25
N THR A 141 -5.75 -8.42 0.80
CA THR A 141 -5.24 -8.04 2.11
C THR A 141 -3.84 -7.50 1.98
N LYS A 142 -3.50 -6.52 2.80
CA LYS A 142 -2.21 -5.87 2.83
C LYS A 142 -1.60 -5.95 4.22
N ILE A 143 -0.34 -6.35 4.29
CA ILE A 143 0.48 -6.26 5.48
C ILE A 143 1.81 -5.58 5.12
N GLY A 144 2.23 -4.59 5.90
CA GLY A 144 3.44 -3.84 5.61
C GLY A 144 4.00 -3.14 6.83
N LEU A 145 5.17 -2.56 6.62
CA LEU A 145 5.84 -1.71 7.60
C LEU A 145 6.10 -0.36 6.94
N ASN A 146 5.84 0.72 7.67
CA ASN A 146 6.27 2.06 7.31
C ASN A 146 7.48 2.44 8.15
N PHE A 147 8.54 2.85 7.48
CA PHE A 147 9.68 3.52 8.09
C PHE A 147 9.54 5.01 7.81
N ASN A 148 9.02 5.74 8.78
CA ASN A 148 8.67 7.14 8.67
C ASN A 148 9.82 8.02 9.14
N PHE A 149 10.27 8.93 8.29
CA PHE A 149 11.27 9.96 8.58
C PHE A 149 10.56 11.31 8.63
N ASN A 150 10.33 11.82 9.83
CA ASN A 150 9.65 13.09 10.06
C ASN A 150 10.62 14.24 9.91
N LEU A 151 10.38 15.11 8.93
CA LEU A 151 11.28 16.14 8.47
C LEU A 151 10.86 17.53 8.98
N GLY A 152 11.86 18.41 9.13
CA GLY A 152 11.67 19.78 9.59
C GLY A 152 11.56 19.89 11.10
N SER A 153 11.64 21.13 11.61
CA SER A 153 11.54 21.44 13.04
C SER A 153 10.15 21.13 13.62
N GLU A 154 9.11 21.35 12.81
CA GLU A 154 7.73 21.12 13.20
C GLU A 154 7.22 19.71 12.84
N LYS A 155 8.07 18.86 12.24
CA LYS A 155 7.73 17.48 11.87
C LYS A 155 6.46 17.34 11.01
N LYS A 156 6.12 18.36 10.23
CA LYS A 156 4.93 18.38 9.37
C LYS A 156 5.06 17.52 8.13
N TRP A 157 6.27 17.27 7.68
CA TRP A 157 6.54 16.46 6.49
C TRP A 157 7.12 15.11 6.88
N THR A 158 6.59 14.05 6.31
CA THR A 158 7.10 12.70 6.52
C THR A 158 7.46 12.07 5.20
N LEU A 159 8.69 11.58 5.12
CA LEU A 159 9.12 10.69 4.08
C LEU A 159 9.00 9.26 4.60
N ALA A 160 8.23 8.41 3.94
CA ALA A 160 8.03 7.04 4.38
C ALA A 160 8.50 6.04 3.33
N LEU A 161 9.20 5.01 3.78
CA LEU A 161 9.54 3.82 3.02
C LEU A 161 8.61 2.69 3.48
N GLN A 162 7.81 2.14 2.55
CA GLN A 162 6.79 1.13 2.87
C GLN A 162 7.03 -0.17 2.09
N PRO A 163 7.82 -1.12 2.60
CA PRO A 163 7.73 -2.50 2.14
C PRO A 163 6.41 -3.12 2.59
N ALA A 164 5.69 -3.73 1.66
CA ALA A 164 4.40 -4.35 1.95
C ALA A 164 4.16 -5.58 1.09
N LEU A 165 3.43 -6.53 1.65
CA LEU A 165 2.87 -7.68 0.96
C LEU A 165 1.38 -7.43 0.70
N VAL A 166 0.96 -7.60 -0.53
CA VAL A 166 -0.44 -7.57 -0.91
C VAL A 166 -0.82 -8.98 -1.35
N TYR A 167 -1.82 -9.52 -0.71
CA TYR A 167 -2.33 -10.85 -0.96
C TYR A 167 -3.70 -10.76 -1.63
N ASP A 168 -3.84 -11.40 -2.78
CA ASP A 168 -5.10 -11.56 -3.50
C ASP A 168 -5.84 -12.79 -2.95
N MET A 169 -7.02 -12.58 -2.38
CA MET A 169 -7.77 -13.63 -1.68
C MET A 169 -8.57 -14.52 -2.62
N GLU A 170 -8.87 -14.05 -3.83
CA GLU A 170 -9.61 -14.80 -4.83
C GLU A 170 -8.70 -15.43 -5.89
N GLY A 171 -7.42 -15.53 -5.63
CA GLY A 171 -6.39 -16.06 -6.53
C GLY A 171 -6.62 -17.51 -7.04
N ASP A 172 -7.76 -18.10 -6.71
CA ASP A 172 -8.23 -19.41 -7.23
C ASP A 172 -8.98 -19.24 -8.58
N PHE A 173 -9.17 -18.01 -9.06
CA PHE A 173 -9.83 -17.76 -10.32
C PHE A 173 -8.89 -17.97 -11.49
N ASN A 174 -8.89 -19.20 -11.96
CA ASN A 174 -8.36 -19.69 -13.22
C ASN A 174 -6.86 -19.97 -13.29
N GLU A 175 -6.55 -21.24 -13.37
CA GLU A 175 -5.31 -21.80 -13.90
C GLU A 175 -4.85 -21.20 -15.25
N HIS A 176 -5.62 -20.28 -15.82
CA HIS A 176 -5.41 -19.69 -17.13
C HIS A 176 -4.97 -18.22 -17.13
N ARG A 177 -4.95 -17.54 -15.98
CA ARG A 177 -4.56 -16.13 -15.91
C ARG A 177 -3.28 -15.92 -15.13
N LYS A 178 -2.19 -16.16 -15.80
CA LYS A 178 -0.86 -15.74 -15.37
C LYS A 178 -0.79 -14.23 -15.50
N ILE A 179 -0.95 -13.50 -14.38
CA ILE A 179 -0.50 -12.12 -14.29
C ILE A 179 0.98 -12.14 -14.65
N GLY A 180 1.37 -11.50 -15.73
CA GLY A 180 2.77 -11.44 -16.17
C GLY A 180 3.21 -12.49 -17.16
N ARG A 181 2.35 -12.98 -18.04
CA ARG A 181 2.85 -13.42 -19.34
C ARG A 181 3.22 -12.19 -20.15
N ALA A 182 4.46 -11.73 -19.97
CA ALA A 182 5.14 -11.10 -21.08
C ALA A 182 5.22 -12.17 -22.17
N HIS A 183 4.38 -12.08 -23.18
CA HIS A 183 4.65 -12.74 -24.42
C HIS A 183 5.88 -12.05 -25.01
N VAL A 184 6.94 -12.82 -25.16
CA VAL A 184 8.07 -12.54 -26.03
C VAL A 184 7.56 -12.48 -27.46
#